data_15d28921db006e7da96eea4537bb989f
#
_entry.id   15d28921db006e7da96eea4537bb989f
#
_cell.length_a   1.000
_cell.length_b   1.000
_cell.length_c   1.000
_cell.angle_alpha   90.00
_cell.angle_beta   90.00
_cell.angle_gamma   90.00
#
_symmetry.space_group_name_H-M   'P 1'
#
loop_
_entity.id
_entity.type
_entity.pdbx_description
1 polymer ?
#
loop_
_entity_poly.entity_id
_entity_poly.type
_entity_poly.pdbx_seq_one_letter_code
_entity_poly.pdbx_strand_id
1 'polypeptide(L)'
;MGVPSETVYGLAGDALNPDAAAKIFEAKQRPFFDPLICHLPGIEWLDRLAVLAGRQRELVDRLARRFWPGPLTMVLPRSCLVPELVCSGLPTVALRMTAHPVFQSVLERFGGPLAAPSANRFGRISPTNAGHVFTELAGRIPMILDGGATLHGLESTIVAVEQGGLRILRSGPVVVEDLATEAMILGESAPDAAGDKIESPGQLQSHYAPQTALIIGRPEDYSAEQRKGRGLLAWGAPVSGFSALEVLSESQDPREAAARLFGCMRRLDESGVSEIVAQLVPETGLGIAINDRLRRAAARGY
;
A
#
# COMPACT_ATOMS: atom_id res chain seq x y z
N MET A 1 -11.69 -2.06 -13.02
CA MET A 1 -11.35 -3.49 -13.00
C MET A 1 -10.29 -3.78 -11.94
N GLY A 2 -10.34 -4.96 -11.27
CA GLY A 2 -9.27 -5.41 -10.38
C GLY A 2 -8.07 -5.91 -11.20
N VAL A 3 -6.86 -5.48 -10.86
CA VAL A 3 -5.61 -5.86 -11.55
C VAL A 3 -4.54 -6.31 -10.56
N PRO A 4 -3.75 -7.35 -10.87
CA PRO A 4 -2.63 -7.77 -10.05
C PRO A 4 -1.48 -6.76 -10.17
N SER A 5 -0.71 -6.59 -9.09
CA SER A 5 0.60 -5.94 -9.13
C SER A 5 1.59 -6.72 -8.28
N GLU A 6 2.87 -6.35 -8.35
CA GLU A 6 3.91 -6.99 -7.51
C GLU A 6 3.76 -6.63 -6.02
N THR A 7 2.98 -5.60 -5.69
CA THR A 7 2.76 -5.11 -4.32
C THR A 7 1.46 -5.63 -3.72
N VAL A 8 0.32 -5.06 -4.12
CA VAL A 8 -1.04 -5.47 -3.77
C VAL A 8 -1.92 -5.33 -5.00
N TYR A 9 -3.07 -6.00 -5.05
CA TYR A 9 -4.03 -5.82 -6.15
C TYR A 9 -4.56 -4.39 -6.17
N GLY A 10 -4.66 -3.82 -7.38
CA GLY A 10 -5.17 -2.48 -7.64
C GLY A 10 -6.56 -2.48 -8.24
N LEU A 11 -7.35 -1.43 -7.96
CA LEU A 11 -8.60 -1.13 -8.67
C LEU A 11 -8.31 -0.11 -9.76
N ALA A 12 -8.14 -0.58 -11.00
CA ALA A 12 -7.71 0.22 -12.13
C ALA A 12 -8.87 0.89 -12.87
N GLY A 13 -8.68 2.16 -13.21
CA GLY A 13 -9.50 2.97 -14.11
C GLY A 13 -8.65 4.01 -14.84
N ASP A 14 -9.17 4.57 -15.94
CA ASP A 14 -8.48 5.60 -16.71
C ASP A 14 -8.11 6.80 -15.83
N ALA A 15 -6.81 7.08 -15.70
CA ALA A 15 -6.30 8.16 -14.87
C ALA A 15 -6.58 9.56 -15.43
N LEU A 16 -6.89 9.66 -16.72
CA LEU A 16 -7.16 10.93 -17.41
C LEU A 16 -8.67 11.21 -17.56
N ASN A 17 -9.51 10.27 -17.13
CA ASN A 17 -10.96 10.39 -17.16
C ASN A 17 -11.54 10.58 -15.74
N PRO A 18 -12.08 11.77 -15.41
CA PRO A 18 -12.64 12.04 -14.09
C PRO A 18 -13.81 11.13 -13.73
N ASP A 19 -14.63 10.68 -14.71
CA ASP A 19 -15.73 9.75 -14.46
C ASP A 19 -15.23 8.35 -14.06
N ALA A 20 -14.13 7.90 -14.67
CA ALA A 20 -13.49 6.65 -14.28
C ALA A 20 -12.88 6.74 -12.88
N ALA A 21 -12.26 7.86 -12.54
CA ALA A 21 -11.77 8.14 -11.19
C ALA A 21 -12.93 8.14 -10.17
N ALA A 22 -14.04 8.84 -10.46
CA ALA A 22 -15.22 8.86 -9.58
C ALA A 22 -15.76 7.45 -9.29
N LYS A 23 -15.82 6.57 -10.30
CA LYS A 23 -16.22 5.15 -10.12
C LYS A 23 -15.25 4.37 -9.22
N ILE A 24 -13.95 4.70 -9.21
CA ILE A 24 -13.00 4.10 -8.26
C ILE A 24 -13.35 4.51 -6.83
N PHE A 25 -13.59 5.80 -6.58
CA PHE A 25 -13.98 6.30 -5.26
C PHE A 25 -15.29 5.67 -4.78
N GLU A 26 -16.31 5.60 -5.66
CA GLU A 26 -17.60 4.98 -5.37
C GLU A 26 -17.47 3.49 -5.02
N ALA A 27 -16.81 2.70 -5.87
CA ALA A 27 -16.65 1.26 -5.66
C ALA A 27 -15.96 0.94 -4.34
N LYS A 28 -14.96 1.75 -3.95
CA LYS A 28 -14.21 1.60 -2.71
C LYS A 28 -14.87 2.24 -1.49
N GLN A 29 -15.90 3.08 -1.66
CA GLN A 29 -16.41 3.97 -0.61
C GLN A 29 -15.28 4.85 -0.02
N ARG A 30 -14.39 5.31 -0.90
CA ARG A 30 -13.21 6.09 -0.54
C ARG A 30 -13.54 7.57 -0.46
N PRO A 31 -13.07 8.31 0.55
CA PRO A 31 -13.25 9.76 0.61
C PRO A 31 -12.40 10.45 -0.46
N PHE A 32 -12.93 11.55 -1.03
CA PHE A 32 -12.31 12.28 -2.14
C PHE A 32 -11.00 13.03 -1.78
N PHE A 33 -10.67 13.13 -0.51
CA PHE A 33 -9.44 13.77 -0.06
C PHE A 33 -8.19 12.86 -0.12
N ASP A 34 -8.37 11.55 -0.39
CA ASP A 34 -7.27 10.58 -0.41
C ASP A 34 -6.87 10.29 -1.87
N PRO A 35 -5.72 10.83 -2.37
CA PRO A 35 -5.36 10.81 -3.79
C PRO A 35 -5.11 9.39 -4.33
N LEU A 36 -5.09 9.26 -5.66
CA LEU A 36 -4.84 8.00 -6.35
C LEU A 36 -3.41 7.94 -6.88
N ILE A 37 -2.86 6.72 -6.99
CA ILE A 37 -1.59 6.48 -7.67
C ILE A 37 -1.86 6.17 -9.15
N CYS A 38 -1.22 6.92 -10.05
CA CYS A 38 -1.26 6.68 -11.50
C CYS A 38 -0.11 5.76 -11.91
N HIS A 39 -0.45 4.67 -12.59
CA HIS A 39 0.50 3.71 -13.13
C HIS A 39 0.73 4.03 -14.61
N LEU A 40 2.00 4.14 -14.98
CA LEU A 40 2.45 4.53 -16.31
C LEU A 40 2.67 3.31 -17.20
N PRO A 41 2.25 3.32 -18.48
CA PRO A 41 2.60 2.27 -19.45
C PRO A 41 4.07 2.31 -19.86
N GLY A 42 4.70 3.49 -19.83
CA GLY A 42 6.09 3.71 -20.16
C GLY A 42 6.63 5.00 -19.58
N ILE A 43 7.95 5.15 -19.60
CA ILE A 43 8.65 6.30 -18.97
C ILE A 43 8.31 7.63 -19.66
N GLU A 44 7.95 7.62 -20.94
CA GLU A 44 7.56 8.79 -21.72
C GLU A 44 6.30 9.49 -21.16
N TRP A 45 5.49 8.79 -20.38
CA TRP A 45 4.34 9.36 -19.70
C TRP A 45 4.71 10.23 -18.49
N LEU A 46 5.92 10.08 -17.96
CA LEU A 46 6.42 10.91 -16.86
C LEU A 46 6.36 12.41 -17.22
N ASP A 47 6.86 12.77 -18.41
CA ASP A 47 6.90 14.16 -18.89
C ASP A 47 5.51 14.72 -19.25
N ARG A 48 4.55 13.84 -19.48
CA ARG A 48 3.17 14.24 -19.78
C ARG A 48 2.37 14.53 -18.50
N LEU A 49 2.66 13.80 -17.40
CA LEU A 49 1.87 13.87 -16.17
C LEU A 49 2.53 14.69 -15.07
N ALA A 50 3.83 14.92 -15.13
CA ALA A 50 4.57 15.73 -14.16
C ALA A 50 5.30 16.90 -14.82
N VAL A 51 5.44 18.00 -14.05
CA VAL A 51 6.23 19.18 -14.46
C VAL A 51 7.54 19.16 -13.69
N LEU A 52 8.62 18.78 -14.36
CA LEU A 52 9.93 18.57 -13.76
C LEU A 52 11.00 19.47 -14.39
N ALA A 53 11.89 20.03 -13.56
CA ALA A 53 13.00 20.86 -14.03
C ALA A 53 14.23 20.72 -13.12
N GLY A 54 15.41 21.03 -13.67
CA GLY A 54 16.66 21.15 -12.94
C GLY A 54 17.00 19.89 -12.11
N ARG A 55 17.48 20.11 -10.90
CA ARG A 55 17.92 19.03 -9.99
C ARG A 55 16.83 18.03 -9.62
N GLN A 56 15.57 18.47 -9.57
CA GLN A 56 14.45 17.57 -9.30
C GLN A 56 14.29 16.56 -10.45
N ARG A 57 14.42 17.01 -11.72
CA ARG A 57 14.38 16.13 -12.89
C ARG A 57 15.50 15.10 -12.87
N GLU A 58 16.73 15.52 -12.61
CA GLU A 58 17.88 14.63 -12.51
C GLU A 58 17.69 13.54 -11.43
N LEU A 59 17.13 13.92 -10.28
CA LEU A 59 16.84 12.99 -9.19
C LEU A 59 15.75 12.00 -9.57
N VAL A 60 14.65 12.47 -10.17
CA VAL A 60 13.56 11.61 -10.66
C VAL A 60 14.07 10.60 -11.69
N ASP A 61 14.88 11.04 -12.65
CA ASP A 61 15.47 10.17 -13.68
C ASP A 61 16.37 9.09 -13.07
N ARG A 62 17.15 9.43 -12.03
CA ARG A 62 18.02 8.49 -11.33
C ARG A 62 17.19 7.45 -10.56
N LEU A 63 16.16 7.88 -9.82
CA LEU A 63 15.25 6.99 -9.10
C LEU A 63 14.45 6.08 -10.05
N ALA A 64 13.97 6.62 -11.17
CA ALA A 64 13.25 5.84 -12.18
C ALA A 64 14.16 4.76 -12.77
N ARG A 65 15.38 5.08 -13.17
CA ARG A 65 16.35 4.08 -13.67
C ARG A 65 16.67 2.97 -12.66
N ARG A 66 16.66 3.29 -11.35
CA ARG A 66 17.02 2.33 -10.30
C ARG A 66 15.85 1.46 -9.86
N PHE A 67 14.63 2.03 -9.77
CA PHE A 67 13.50 1.41 -9.08
C PHE A 67 12.28 1.19 -9.97
N TRP A 68 12.27 1.62 -11.23
CA TRP A 68 11.18 1.39 -12.18
C TRP A 68 11.62 0.50 -13.34
N PRO A 69 10.76 -0.44 -13.78
CA PRO A 69 9.49 -0.84 -13.18
C PRO A 69 9.69 -1.46 -11.79
N GLY A 70 8.83 -1.11 -10.82
CA GLY A 70 8.97 -1.64 -9.47
C GLY A 70 8.12 -0.92 -8.39
N PRO A 71 8.38 -1.25 -7.11
CA PRO A 71 7.51 -0.88 -6.00
C PRO A 71 7.82 0.52 -5.41
N LEU A 72 8.33 1.46 -6.22
CA LEU A 72 8.52 2.86 -5.84
C LEU A 72 7.43 3.74 -6.47
N THR A 73 6.78 4.57 -5.67
CA THR A 73 5.88 5.65 -6.11
C THR A 73 6.53 7.00 -5.81
N MET A 74 6.56 7.87 -6.80
CA MET A 74 7.08 9.24 -6.67
C MET A 74 5.93 10.25 -6.71
N VAL A 75 5.86 11.13 -5.71
CA VAL A 75 4.94 12.28 -5.68
C VAL A 75 5.66 13.49 -6.27
N LEU A 76 5.09 14.03 -7.34
CA LEU A 76 5.72 15.01 -8.22
C LEU A 76 4.75 16.15 -8.54
N PRO A 77 5.22 17.35 -8.90
CA PRO A 77 4.35 18.43 -9.38
C PRO A 77 3.52 17.95 -10.58
N ARG A 78 2.17 18.06 -10.48
CA ARG A 78 1.28 17.56 -11.53
C ARG A 78 1.23 18.48 -12.74
N SER A 79 1.07 17.89 -13.93
CA SER A 79 0.69 18.62 -15.14
C SER A 79 -0.83 18.86 -15.17
N CYS A 80 -1.26 19.80 -16.02
CA CYS A 80 -2.68 20.10 -16.23
C CYS A 80 -3.49 18.95 -16.88
N LEU A 81 -2.83 17.93 -17.43
CA LEU A 81 -3.49 16.75 -17.99
C LEU A 81 -4.13 15.85 -16.92
N VAL A 82 -3.60 15.87 -15.69
CA VAL A 82 -4.11 15.00 -14.62
C VAL A 82 -5.34 15.67 -13.98
N PRO A 83 -6.51 15.00 -13.99
CA PRO A 83 -7.73 15.53 -13.37
C PRO A 83 -7.53 15.80 -11.86
N GLU A 84 -8.12 16.90 -11.37
CA GLU A 84 -8.04 17.27 -9.95
C GLU A 84 -8.56 16.18 -9.02
N LEU A 85 -9.60 15.45 -9.42
CA LEU A 85 -10.16 14.36 -8.65
C LEU A 85 -9.15 13.25 -8.37
N VAL A 86 -8.27 12.93 -9.34
CA VAL A 86 -7.21 11.92 -9.19
C VAL A 86 -6.18 12.32 -8.13
N CYS A 87 -5.90 13.61 -8.05
CA CYS A 87 -4.95 14.19 -7.10
C CYS A 87 -5.62 14.74 -5.83
N SER A 88 -6.93 14.57 -5.66
CA SER A 88 -7.68 15.12 -4.51
C SER A 88 -7.50 16.63 -4.34
N GLY A 89 -7.40 17.37 -5.47
CA GLY A 89 -7.16 18.83 -5.48
C GLY A 89 -5.72 19.23 -5.11
N LEU A 90 -4.79 18.29 -4.96
CA LEU A 90 -3.39 18.60 -4.68
C LEU A 90 -2.65 19.11 -5.93
N PRO A 91 -1.60 19.93 -5.77
CA PRO A 91 -0.74 20.37 -6.87
C PRO A 91 0.23 19.29 -7.33
N THR A 92 0.16 18.11 -6.76
CA THR A 92 1.05 16.96 -7.01
C THR A 92 0.29 15.75 -7.51
N VAL A 93 0.99 14.83 -8.18
CA VAL A 93 0.50 13.54 -8.65
C VAL A 93 1.45 12.43 -8.18
N ALA A 94 0.89 11.31 -7.75
CA ALA A 94 1.64 10.11 -7.40
C ALA A 94 1.78 9.21 -8.63
N LEU A 95 3.02 8.95 -9.08
CA LEU A 95 3.33 8.19 -10.29
C LEU A 95 4.14 6.93 -9.96
N ARG A 96 3.89 5.85 -10.70
CA ARG A 96 4.60 4.58 -10.57
C ARG A 96 4.61 3.81 -11.90
N MET A 97 5.64 2.98 -12.12
CA MET A 97 5.62 1.93 -13.15
C MET A 97 5.64 0.58 -12.44
N THR A 98 4.59 -0.23 -12.60
CA THR A 98 4.51 -1.58 -12.02
C THR A 98 5.46 -2.55 -12.72
N ALA A 99 6.04 -3.50 -11.99
CA ALA A 99 6.83 -4.59 -12.56
C ALA A 99 5.98 -5.83 -12.92
N HIS A 100 4.68 -5.84 -12.59
CA HIS A 100 3.82 -7.00 -12.80
C HIS A 100 3.43 -7.16 -14.27
N PRO A 101 3.77 -8.29 -14.94
CA PRO A 101 3.62 -8.44 -16.39
C PRO A 101 2.17 -8.33 -16.86
N VAL A 102 1.20 -8.85 -16.11
CA VAL A 102 -0.22 -8.74 -16.46
C VAL A 102 -0.68 -7.28 -16.42
N PHE A 103 -0.28 -6.52 -15.39
CA PHE A 103 -0.68 -5.12 -15.29
C PHE A 103 0.03 -4.26 -16.35
N GLN A 104 1.30 -4.52 -16.65
CA GLN A 104 2.00 -3.87 -17.76
C GLN A 104 1.29 -4.12 -19.10
N SER A 105 0.92 -5.37 -19.40
CA SER A 105 0.16 -5.69 -20.63
C SER A 105 -1.19 -4.99 -20.70
N VAL A 106 -1.87 -4.76 -19.55
CA VAL A 106 -3.10 -3.96 -19.51
C VAL A 106 -2.82 -2.50 -19.84
N LEU A 107 -1.77 -1.91 -19.23
CA LEU A 107 -1.35 -0.52 -19.48
C LEU A 107 -0.95 -0.29 -20.95
N GLU A 108 -0.16 -1.18 -21.51
CA GLU A 108 0.27 -1.14 -22.92
C GLU A 108 -0.91 -1.21 -23.88
N ARG A 109 -1.85 -2.16 -23.67
CA ARG A 109 -3.03 -2.32 -24.52
C ARG A 109 -4.03 -1.17 -24.35
N PHE A 110 -4.12 -0.60 -23.16
CA PHE A 110 -4.93 0.59 -22.92
C PHE A 110 -4.33 1.83 -23.59
N GLY A 111 -3.00 1.91 -23.67
CA GLY A 111 -2.27 3.01 -24.31
C GLY A 111 -2.24 4.30 -23.50
N GLY A 112 -2.48 4.23 -22.19
CA GLY A 112 -2.52 5.38 -21.30
C GLY A 112 -2.33 5.03 -19.83
N PRO A 113 -2.20 6.04 -18.94
CA PRO A 113 -2.02 5.80 -17.52
C PRO A 113 -3.32 5.33 -16.87
N LEU A 114 -3.22 4.41 -15.91
CA LEU A 114 -4.34 3.94 -15.09
C LEU A 114 -4.16 4.36 -13.64
N ALA A 115 -5.16 4.98 -13.05
CA ALA A 115 -5.24 5.20 -11.62
C ALA A 115 -5.61 3.87 -10.95
N ALA A 116 -4.81 3.41 -9.99
CA ALA A 116 -5.06 2.12 -9.34
C ALA A 116 -4.68 2.13 -7.85
N PRO A 117 -5.54 2.62 -6.95
CA PRO A 117 -5.42 2.35 -5.51
C PRO A 117 -5.63 0.85 -5.23
N SER A 118 -5.30 0.37 -4.02
CA SER A 118 -5.56 -1.02 -3.60
C SER A 118 -7.04 -1.41 -3.83
N ALA A 119 -7.29 -2.66 -4.24
CA ALA A 119 -8.64 -3.12 -4.65
C ALA A 119 -9.48 -3.68 -3.48
N ASN A 120 -9.53 -2.95 -2.35
CA ASN A 120 -10.36 -3.21 -1.17
C ASN A 120 -11.30 -2.04 -0.90
N ARG A 121 -12.32 -2.23 -0.07
CA ARG A 121 -13.08 -1.11 0.52
C ARG A 121 -12.15 -0.26 1.39
N PHE A 122 -12.45 1.03 1.46
CA PHE A 122 -11.62 1.98 2.19
C PHE A 122 -11.40 1.56 3.66
N GLY A 123 -10.18 1.71 4.17
CA GLY A 123 -9.79 1.37 5.54
C GLY A 123 -9.57 -0.13 5.81
N ARG A 124 -10.00 -1.03 4.90
CA ARG A 124 -9.88 -2.48 5.04
C ARG A 124 -8.50 -3.00 4.64
N ILE A 125 -8.25 -4.28 4.98
CA ILE A 125 -7.01 -5.00 4.64
C ILE A 125 -6.81 -5.02 3.13
N SER A 126 -5.61 -4.65 2.65
CA SER A 126 -5.29 -4.67 1.23
C SER A 126 -5.30 -6.09 0.64
N PRO A 127 -5.74 -6.25 -0.62
CA PRO A 127 -5.84 -7.55 -1.25
C PRO A 127 -4.50 -8.00 -1.85
N THR A 128 -4.10 -9.23 -1.59
CA THR A 128 -2.87 -9.85 -2.10
C THR A 128 -3.10 -10.99 -3.08
N ASN A 129 -4.37 -11.28 -3.42
CA ASN A 129 -4.78 -12.19 -4.47
C ASN A 129 -6.17 -11.81 -5.00
N ALA A 130 -6.61 -12.43 -6.11
CA ALA A 130 -7.89 -12.15 -6.75
C ALA A 130 -9.09 -12.49 -5.84
N GLY A 131 -9.01 -13.53 -5.02
CA GLY A 131 -10.05 -13.92 -4.06
C GLY A 131 -10.32 -12.83 -3.03
N HIS A 132 -9.27 -12.16 -2.53
CA HIS A 132 -9.41 -11.01 -1.62
C HIS A 132 -10.14 -9.84 -2.29
N VAL A 133 -9.85 -9.56 -3.59
CA VAL A 133 -10.56 -8.52 -4.34
C VAL A 133 -12.02 -8.89 -4.50
N PHE A 134 -12.32 -10.15 -4.85
CA PHE A 134 -13.68 -10.64 -4.99
C PHE A 134 -14.48 -10.48 -3.69
N THR A 135 -13.93 -10.89 -2.55
CA THR A 135 -14.58 -10.71 -1.24
C THR A 135 -14.92 -9.25 -0.94
N GLU A 136 -14.06 -8.31 -1.32
CA GLU A 136 -14.24 -6.88 -1.01
C GLU A 136 -15.15 -6.14 -2.01
N LEU A 137 -15.06 -6.48 -3.31
CA LEU A 137 -15.62 -5.67 -4.39
C LEU A 137 -16.57 -6.43 -5.33
N ALA A 138 -16.99 -7.67 -5.00
CA ALA A 138 -17.99 -8.40 -5.78
C ALA A 138 -19.28 -7.58 -5.96
N GLY A 139 -19.80 -7.52 -7.20
CA GLY A 139 -20.98 -6.73 -7.56
C GLY A 139 -20.72 -5.21 -7.68
N ARG A 140 -19.53 -4.71 -7.32
CA ARG A 140 -19.15 -3.28 -7.41
C ARG A 140 -18.25 -2.99 -8.61
N ILE A 141 -17.58 -3.99 -9.14
CA ILE A 141 -16.64 -3.88 -10.26
C ILE A 141 -16.94 -4.96 -11.30
N PRO A 142 -16.74 -4.67 -12.61
CA PRO A 142 -17.13 -5.58 -13.66
C PRO A 142 -16.21 -6.79 -13.86
N MET A 143 -14.93 -6.69 -13.41
CA MET A 143 -13.91 -7.69 -13.75
C MET A 143 -12.76 -7.68 -12.75
N ILE A 144 -12.17 -8.85 -12.56
CA ILE A 144 -10.91 -9.04 -11.82
C ILE A 144 -10.00 -9.91 -12.71
N LEU A 145 -8.78 -9.46 -12.94
CA LEU A 145 -7.73 -10.26 -13.58
C LEU A 145 -6.97 -11.00 -12.47
N ASP A 146 -6.94 -12.32 -12.57
CA ASP A 146 -6.16 -13.14 -11.64
C ASP A 146 -4.73 -13.31 -12.15
N GLY A 147 -3.76 -12.80 -11.42
CA GLY A 147 -2.32 -12.95 -11.65
C GLY A 147 -1.62 -13.72 -10.54
N GLY A 148 -2.37 -14.44 -9.70
CA GLY A 148 -1.82 -15.16 -8.55
C GLY A 148 -1.60 -14.26 -7.33
N ALA A 149 -0.83 -14.76 -6.36
CA ALA A 149 -0.46 -14.01 -5.16
C ALA A 149 0.59 -12.94 -5.48
N THR A 150 0.50 -11.80 -4.79
CA THR A 150 1.47 -10.70 -4.95
C THR A 150 2.82 -11.04 -4.33
N LEU A 151 3.91 -10.53 -4.93
CA LEU A 151 5.27 -10.84 -4.49
C LEU A 151 5.63 -10.18 -3.15
N HIS A 152 5.32 -8.88 -2.99
CA HIS A 152 5.75 -8.10 -1.82
C HIS A 152 4.73 -8.10 -0.68
N GLY A 153 3.45 -8.26 -0.98
CA GLY A 153 2.38 -8.28 0.02
C GLY A 153 2.10 -6.95 0.75
N LEU A 154 2.91 -5.93 0.51
CA LEU A 154 2.75 -4.57 1.02
C LEU A 154 2.65 -3.57 -0.13
N GLU A 155 2.01 -2.43 0.11
CA GLU A 155 1.94 -1.34 -0.87
C GLU A 155 3.31 -0.74 -1.15
N SER A 156 3.43 -0.07 -2.30
CA SER A 156 4.66 0.63 -2.73
C SER A 156 5.18 1.60 -1.69
N THR A 157 6.50 1.76 -1.63
CA THR A 157 7.14 2.90 -0.98
C THR A 157 6.73 4.17 -1.69
N ILE A 158 6.36 5.22 -0.96
CA ILE A 158 6.00 6.53 -1.53
C ILE A 158 6.98 7.58 -1.03
N VAL A 159 7.54 8.34 -1.97
CA VAL A 159 8.42 9.46 -1.67
C VAL A 159 7.93 10.74 -2.35
N ALA A 160 7.98 11.87 -1.65
CA ALA A 160 7.96 13.17 -2.29
C ALA A 160 9.37 13.50 -2.75
N VAL A 161 9.51 13.84 -4.06
CA VAL A 161 10.80 14.23 -4.63
C VAL A 161 10.89 15.75 -4.60
N GLU A 162 11.74 16.27 -3.71
CA GLU A 162 11.95 17.68 -3.49
C GLU A 162 13.31 18.14 -4.07
N GLN A 163 13.56 19.45 -4.15
CA GLN A 163 14.81 19.95 -4.74
C GLN A 163 16.08 19.54 -3.96
N GLY A 164 15.94 19.27 -2.64
CA GLY A 164 17.05 18.90 -1.76
C GLY A 164 17.20 17.41 -1.51
N GLY A 165 16.24 16.57 -1.90
CA GLY A 165 16.25 15.14 -1.60
C GLY A 165 14.87 14.50 -1.59
N LEU A 166 14.69 13.51 -0.72
CA LEU A 166 13.48 12.71 -0.61
C LEU A 166 12.85 12.87 0.76
N ARG A 167 11.53 13.08 0.81
CA ARG A 167 10.74 12.93 2.02
C ARG A 167 9.90 11.65 1.90
N ILE A 168 10.02 10.75 2.88
CA ILE A 168 9.30 9.47 2.89
C ILE A 168 7.87 9.75 3.33
N LEU A 169 6.90 9.42 2.47
CA LEU A 169 5.48 9.56 2.75
C LEU A 169 4.84 8.24 3.22
N ARG A 170 5.40 7.12 2.77
CA ARG A 170 4.97 5.78 3.18
C ARG A 170 6.10 4.78 2.99
N SER A 171 6.48 4.09 4.05
CA SER A 171 7.43 2.97 3.97
C SER A 171 6.82 1.76 3.28
N GLY A 172 7.64 1.03 2.51
CA GLY A 172 7.24 -0.12 1.71
C GLY A 172 8.43 -0.96 1.25
N PRO A 173 8.30 -1.74 0.13
CA PRO A 173 9.33 -2.68 -0.31
C PRO A 173 10.67 -2.06 -0.72
N VAL A 174 10.70 -0.79 -1.16
CA VAL A 174 11.97 -0.05 -1.30
C VAL A 174 12.28 0.57 0.06
N VAL A 175 13.29 0.06 0.72
CA VAL A 175 13.67 0.49 2.07
C VAL A 175 14.43 1.83 2.05
N VAL A 176 14.43 2.52 3.20
CA VAL A 176 15.07 3.85 3.31
C VAL A 176 16.57 3.77 3.02
N GLU A 177 17.21 2.68 3.42
CA GLU A 177 18.63 2.42 3.17
C GLU A 177 18.97 2.41 1.68
N ASP A 178 18.11 1.79 0.84
CA ASP A 178 18.27 1.79 -0.62
C ASP A 178 18.08 3.19 -1.21
N LEU A 179 17.07 3.94 -0.72
CA LEU A 179 16.80 5.32 -1.17
C LEU A 179 17.95 6.26 -0.79
N ALA A 180 18.54 6.08 0.38
CA ALA A 180 19.66 6.89 0.87
C ALA A 180 20.93 6.74 0.03
N THR A 181 21.08 5.67 -0.76
CA THR A 181 22.15 5.54 -1.74
C THR A 181 22.00 6.47 -2.94
N GLU A 182 20.76 6.88 -3.24
CA GLU A 182 20.44 7.70 -4.41
C GLU A 182 20.25 9.18 -4.08
N ALA A 183 19.80 9.50 -2.86
CA ALA A 183 19.50 10.87 -2.48
C ALA A 183 19.52 11.08 -0.96
N MET A 184 19.68 12.34 -0.54
CA MET A 184 19.50 12.75 0.86
C MET A 184 18.06 12.49 1.29
N ILE A 185 17.87 11.88 2.45
CA ILE A 185 16.58 11.73 3.10
C ILE A 185 16.33 12.97 3.95
N LEU A 186 15.32 13.75 3.59
CA LEU A 186 14.98 15.02 4.26
C LEU A 186 14.14 14.81 5.52
N GLY A 187 13.53 13.61 5.65
CA GLY A 187 12.67 13.23 6.76
C GLY A 187 11.59 12.26 6.36
N GLU A 188 10.79 11.87 7.35
CA GLU A 188 9.58 11.08 7.17
C GLU A 188 8.37 11.93 7.52
N SER A 189 7.26 11.76 6.78
CA SER A 189 5.99 12.37 7.19
C SER A 189 5.54 11.69 8.47
N ALA A 190 5.39 12.47 9.55
CA ALA A 190 4.78 11.97 10.77
C ALA A 190 3.35 11.48 10.47
N PRO A 191 2.88 10.40 11.12
CA PRO A 191 1.47 10.06 11.06
C PRO A 191 0.67 11.26 11.60
N ASP A 192 -0.26 11.71 10.79
CA ASP A 192 -1.26 12.75 11.01
C ASP A 192 -1.30 13.39 12.42
N ALA A 193 -0.65 14.52 12.59
CA ALA A 193 -1.07 15.49 13.59
C ALA A 193 -2.35 16.12 13.03
N ALA A 194 -3.46 16.06 13.76
CA ALA A 194 -4.78 16.51 13.36
C ALA A 194 -4.72 17.86 12.61
N GLY A 195 -4.90 17.84 11.28
CA GLY A 195 -4.91 19.03 10.42
C GLY A 195 -3.98 19.04 9.22
N ASP A 196 -3.05 18.10 9.05
CA ASP A 196 -2.17 18.05 7.89
C ASP A 196 -2.90 17.48 6.66
N LYS A 197 -2.65 18.11 5.48
CA LYS A 197 -3.18 17.63 4.21
C LYS A 197 -2.58 16.25 3.89
N ILE A 198 -3.43 15.26 3.59
CA ILE A 198 -3.01 13.97 3.08
C ILE A 198 -2.38 14.17 1.70
N GLU A 199 -1.09 13.90 1.57
CA GLU A 199 -0.32 14.07 0.34
C GLU A 199 -0.26 12.78 -0.49
N SER A 200 -0.49 11.63 0.14
CA SER A 200 -0.43 10.31 -0.51
C SER A 200 -1.31 9.29 0.20
N PRO A 201 -1.69 8.19 -0.49
CA PRO A 201 -2.47 7.11 0.11
C PRO A 201 -1.76 6.45 1.30
N GLY A 202 -2.54 6.08 2.34
CA GLY A 202 -2.04 5.32 3.49
C GLY A 202 -1.41 6.16 4.60
N GLN A 203 -1.61 7.49 4.59
CA GLN A 203 -1.18 8.38 5.67
C GLN A 203 -2.17 8.46 6.83
N LEU A 204 -3.41 8.00 6.65
CA LEU A 204 -4.42 8.00 7.71
C LEU A 204 -3.98 7.16 8.91
N GLN A 205 -4.29 7.65 10.11
CA GLN A 205 -3.95 6.99 11.37
C GLN A 205 -4.58 5.59 11.46
N SER A 206 -5.86 5.43 11.08
CA SER A 206 -6.54 4.13 10.98
C SER A 206 -6.64 3.71 9.51
N HIS A 207 -6.00 2.60 9.16
CA HIS A 207 -6.03 1.99 7.83
C HIS A 207 -5.65 0.51 7.93
N TYR A 208 -5.94 -0.30 6.91
CA TYR A 208 -5.64 -1.74 6.86
C TYR A 208 -6.32 -2.59 7.93
N ALA A 209 -7.39 -2.07 8.54
CA ALA A 209 -8.01 -2.67 9.71
C ALA A 209 -8.86 -3.92 9.36
N PRO A 210 -8.68 -5.05 10.08
CA PRO A 210 -9.63 -6.14 10.08
C PRO A 210 -10.96 -5.72 10.75
N GLN A 211 -12.02 -6.53 10.59
CA GLN A 211 -13.28 -6.34 11.32
C GLN A 211 -13.11 -6.69 12.80
N THR A 212 -12.39 -7.78 13.05
CA THR A 212 -11.98 -8.21 14.37
C THR A 212 -10.97 -7.22 14.96
N ALA A 213 -11.14 -6.83 16.21
CA ALA A 213 -10.19 -5.92 16.87
C ALA A 213 -8.77 -6.49 16.85
N LEU A 214 -7.80 -5.69 16.37
CA LEU A 214 -6.39 -6.04 16.38
C LEU A 214 -5.67 -5.17 17.41
N ILE A 215 -4.86 -5.78 18.23
CA ILE A 215 -4.02 -5.11 19.21
C ILE A 215 -2.57 -5.52 19.06
N ILE A 216 -1.66 -4.61 19.33
CA ILE A 216 -0.23 -4.92 19.39
C ILE A 216 0.08 -5.47 20.78
N GLY A 217 0.72 -6.66 20.85
CA GLY A 217 1.04 -7.29 22.12
C GLY A 217 2.06 -8.42 21.98
N ARG A 218 2.66 -8.81 23.09
CA ARG A 218 3.52 -10.00 23.15
C ARG A 218 2.69 -11.16 23.67
N PRO A 219 2.73 -12.34 23.02
CA PRO A 219 1.91 -13.48 23.44
C PRO A 219 2.22 -13.97 24.85
N GLU A 220 3.44 -13.71 25.36
CA GLU A 220 3.88 -14.05 26.72
C GLU A 220 3.13 -13.25 27.80
N ASP A 221 2.63 -12.07 27.46
CA ASP A 221 1.89 -11.20 28.39
C ASP A 221 0.45 -11.72 28.67
N TYR A 222 0.01 -12.77 27.96
CA TYR A 222 -1.33 -13.36 28.09
C TYR A 222 -1.27 -14.71 28.81
N SER A 223 -2.06 -14.88 29.87
CA SER A 223 -2.26 -16.18 30.53
C SER A 223 -2.95 -17.18 29.60
N ALA A 224 -2.86 -18.47 29.90
CA ALA A 224 -3.53 -19.51 29.13
C ALA A 224 -5.04 -19.28 28.97
N GLU A 225 -5.70 -18.72 29.97
CA GLU A 225 -7.12 -18.38 29.91
C GLU A 225 -7.39 -17.19 28.99
N GLN A 226 -6.54 -16.17 29.03
CA GLN A 226 -6.67 -14.98 28.18
C GLN A 226 -6.40 -15.27 26.70
N ARG A 227 -5.63 -16.31 26.35
CA ARG A 227 -5.39 -16.75 24.97
C ARG A 227 -6.62 -17.41 24.33
N LYS A 228 -7.49 -18.03 25.14
CA LYS A 228 -8.73 -18.64 24.65
C LYS A 228 -9.64 -17.60 24.01
N GLY A 229 -10.18 -17.92 22.83
CA GLY A 229 -11.02 -16.99 22.06
C GLY A 229 -10.26 -15.92 21.28
N ARG A 230 -8.93 -15.80 21.44
CA ARG A 230 -8.08 -14.85 20.70
C ARG A 230 -7.30 -15.52 19.58
N GLY A 231 -6.99 -14.75 18.55
CA GLY A 231 -6.04 -15.10 17.47
C GLY A 231 -4.66 -14.53 17.75
N LEU A 232 -3.63 -15.21 17.28
CA LEU A 232 -2.24 -14.73 17.32
C LEU A 232 -1.70 -14.56 15.90
N LEU A 233 -1.20 -13.37 15.59
CA LEU A 233 -0.35 -13.10 14.45
C LEU A 233 1.10 -13.06 14.94
N ALA A 234 1.80 -14.19 14.78
CA ALA A 234 3.13 -14.38 15.34
C ALA A 234 4.25 -13.95 14.39
N TRP A 235 5.33 -13.43 14.98
CA TRP A 235 6.62 -13.25 14.34
C TRP A 235 7.58 -14.34 14.82
N GLY A 236 7.88 -15.33 14.00
CA GLY A 236 8.71 -16.48 14.37
C GLY A 236 7.93 -17.62 15.02
N ALA A 237 8.57 -18.32 15.96
CA ALA A 237 7.98 -19.51 16.59
C ALA A 237 6.66 -19.19 17.30
N PRO A 238 5.58 -19.96 17.05
CA PRO A 238 4.28 -19.68 17.61
C PRO A 238 4.19 -20.05 19.11
N VAL A 239 3.39 -19.30 19.84
CA VAL A 239 3.04 -19.60 21.24
C VAL A 239 1.68 -20.30 21.28
N SER A 240 1.60 -21.44 21.95
CA SER A 240 0.39 -22.26 22.05
C SER A 240 -0.72 -21.64 22.92
N GLY A 241 -1.94 -22.12 22.75
CA GLY A 241 -3.11 -21.79 23.57
C GLY A 241 -4.03 -20.71 22.98
N PHE A 242 -3.64 -20.06 21.88
CA PHE A 242 -4.54 -19.19 21.10
C PHE A 242 -5.53 -20.04 20.28
N SER A 243 -6.73 -19.52 20.07
CA SER A 243 -7.81 -20.21 19.33
C SER A 243 -7.56 -20.26 17.82
N ALA A 244 -6.86 -19.27 17.27
CA ALA A 244 -6.37 -19.25 15.89
C ALA A 244 -4.93 -18.74 15.88
N LEU A 245 -4.15 -19.23 14.89
CA LEU A 245 -2.73 -18.91 14.82
C LEU A 245 -2.30 -18.72 13.35
N GLU A 246 -1.65 -17.61 13.11
CA GLU A 246 -0.96 -17.32 11.85
C GLU A 246 0.48 -16.89 12.14
N VAL A 247 1.43 -17.41 11.37
CA VAL A 247 2.85 -17.10 11.50
C VAL A 247 3.31 -16.31 10.29
N LEU A 248 3.85 -15.11 10.50
CA LEU A 248 4.38 -14.26 9.43
C LEU A 248 5.59 -14.89 8.77
N SER A 249 6.57 -15.36 9.56
CA SER A 249 7.73 -16.11 9.09
C SER A 249 8.32 -16.93 10.24
N GLU A 250 8.43 -18.24 10.09
CA GLU A 250 9.07 -19.08 11.10
C GLU A 250 10.58 -18.83 11.20
N SER A 251 11.20 -18.50 10.06
CA SER A 251 12.62 -18.15 9.95
C SER A 251 12.94 -16.72 10.33
N GLN A 252 11.91 -15.91 10.64
CA GLN A 252 12.02 -14.47 10.88
C GLN A 252 12.58 -13.69 9.69
N ASP A 253 12.23 -14.09 8.46
CA ASP A 253 12.54 -13.35 7.25
C ASP A 253 11.51 -12.23 7.04
N PRO A 254 11.93 -10.94 7.03
CA PRO A 254 11.02 -9.82 6.83
C PRO A 254 10.33 -9.80 5.46
N ARG A 255 10.95 -10.39 4.43
CA ARG A 255 10.36 -10.47 3.08
C ARG A 255 9.20 -11.47 3.06
N GLU A 256 9.39 -12.64 3.67
CA GLU A 256 8.32 -13.62 3.86
C GLU A 256 7.18 -13.03 4.69
N ALA A 257 7.52 -12.36 5.79
CA ALA A 257 6.54 -11.73 6.67
C ALA A 257 5.70 -10.66 5.94
N ALA A 258 6.34 -9.80 5.15
CA ALA A 258 5.65 -8.79 4.35
C ALA A 258 4.70 -9.43 3.34
N ALA A 259 5.16 -10.43 2.59
CA ALA A 259 4.35 -11.13 1.59
C ALA A 259 3.10 -11.81 2.20
N ARG A 260 3.21 -12.28 3.43
CA ARG A 260 2.14 -13.01 4.14
C ARG A 260 1.22 -12.13 4.99
N LEU A 261 1.66 -10.90 5.36
CA LEU A 261 1.00 -10.06 6.36
C LEU A 261 -0.51 -9.96 6.17
N PHE A 262 -0.96 -9.43 5.05
CA PHE A 262 -2.38 -9.19 4.80
C PHE A 262 -3.18 -10.50 4.63
N GLY A 263 -2.56 -11.54 4.08
CA GLY A 263 -3.19 -12.86 3.99
C GLY A 263 -3.42 -13.47 5.37
N CYS A 264 -2.43 -13.42 6.27
CA CYS A 264 -2.53 -13.88 7.64
C CYS A 264 -3.59 -13.09 8.43
N MET A 265 -3.58 -11.75 8.29
CA MET A 265 -4.57 -10.90 8.95
C MET A 265 -6.01 -11.24 8.51
N ARG A 266 -6.24 -11.53 7.21
CA ARG A 266 -7.56 -11.92 6.70
C ARG A 266 -8.01 -13.27 7.27
N ARG A 267 -7.13 -14.29 7.31
CA ARG A 267 -7.49 -15.60 7.87
C ARG A 267 -7.82 -15.52 9.36
N LEU A 268 -7.11 -14.68 10.11
CA LEU A 268 -7.46 -14.41 11.52
C LEU A 268 -8.79 -13.66 11.64
N ASP A 269 -9.06 -12.67 10.78
CA ASP A 269 -10.32 -11.93 10.75
C ASP A 269 -11.54 -12.84 10.45
N GLU A 270 -11.34 -13.87 9.62
CA GLU A 270 -12.35 -14.86 9.22
C GLU A 270 -12.46 -16.05 10.22
N SER A 271 -11.56 -16.19 11.18
CA SER A 271 -11.50 -17.34 12.08
C SER A 271 -12.52 -17.31 13.23
N GLY A 272 -13.27 -16.22 13.40
CA GLY A 272 -14.28 -16.07 14.44
C GLY A 272 -13.71 -15.76 15.84
N VAL A 273 -12.44 -15.40 15.95
CA VAL A 273 -11.84 -14.97 17.23
C VAL A 273 -12.38 -13.59 17.66
N SER A 274 -12.39 -13.35 18.95
CA SER A 274 -12.88 -12.09 19.52
C SER A 274 -11.91 -10.92 19.36
N GLU A 275 -10.60 -11.22 19.25
CA GLU A 275 -9.51 -10.24 19.17
C GLU A 275 -8.28 -10.89 18.55
N ILE A 276 -7.50 -10.13 17.78
CA ILE A 276 -6.24 -10.54 17.18
C ILE A 276 -5.09 -9.86 17.94
N VAL A 277 -4.21 -10.65 18.52
CA VAL A 277 -2.94 -10.18 19.11
C VAL A 277 -1.87 -10.26 18.03
N ALA A 278 -1.25 -9.13 17.69
CA ALA A 278 -0.21 -9.04 16.67
C ALA A 278 1.15 -8.70 17.29
N GLN A 279 2.17 -9.51 16.99
CA GLN A 279 3.55 -9.20 17.35
C GLN A 279 4.17 -8.23 16.36
N LEU A 280 4.91 -7.24 16.85
CA LEU A 280 5.77 -6.41 16.02
C LEU A 280 7.01 -7.19 15.59
N VAL A 281 7.54 -6.83 14.43
CA VAL A 281 8.82 -7.32 13.91
C VAL A 281 9.94 -6.31 14.24
N PRO A 282 11.23 -6.63 14.05
CA PRO A 282 12.33 -5.66 14.25
C PRO A 282 12.15 -4.39 13.42
N GLU A 283 12.40 -3.23 14.01
CA GLU A 283 12.24 -1.88 13.39
C GLU A 283 13.41 -1.54 12.45
N THR A 284 13.72 -2.41 11.50
CA THR A 284 14.82 -2.23 10.53
C THR A 284 14.35 -2.62 9.14
N GLY A 285 14.81 -1.92 8.12
CA GLY A 285 14.49 -2.23 6.73
C GLY A 285 13.00 -2.39 6.49
N LEU A 286 12.59 -3.54 5.93
CA LEU A 286 11.18 -3.84 5.62
C LEU A 286 10.29 -3.96 6.87
N GLY A 287 10.88 -4.23 8.05
CA GLY A 287 10.13 -4.31 9.31
C GLY A 287 9.48 -2.99 9.71
N ILE A 288 10.04 -1.85 9.32
CA ILE A 288 9.43 -0.53 9.52
C ILE A 288 8.07 -0.47 8.81
N ALA A 289 8.01 -0.92 7.56
CA ALA A 289 6.78 -0.94 6.77
C ALA A 289 5.74 -1.93 7.33
N ILE A 290 6.16 -3.12 7.77
CA ILE A 290 5.29 -4.12 8.40
C ILE A 290 4.67 -3.54 9.66
N ASN A 291 5.49 -2.96 10.54
CA ASN A 291 5.04 -2.40 11.81
C ASN A 291 4.13 -1.18 11.63
N ASP A 292 4.38 -0.33 10.62
CA ASP A 292 3.47 0.77 10.26
C ASP A 292 2.06 0.22 9.93
N ARG A 293 1.97 -0.85 9.11
CA ARG A 293 0.69 -1.48 8.77
C ARG A 293 -0.01 -2.07 9.99
N LEU A 294 0.72 -2.74 10.88
CA LEU A 294 0.18 -3.31 12.11
C LEU A 294 -0.34 -2.22 13.06
N ARG A 295 0.41 -1.13 13.25
CA ARG A 295 -0.02 -0.01 14.10
C ARG A 295 -1.28 0.68 13.57
N ARG A 296 -1.35 0.91 12.24
CA ARG A 296 -2.54 1.49 11.61
C ARG A 296 -3.75 0.54 11.66
N ALA A 297 -3.53 -0.77 11.57
CA ALA A 297 -4.59 -1.76 11.73
C ALA A 297 -5.10 -1.85 13.17
N ALA A 298 -4.23 -1.60 14.15
CA ALA A 298 -4.57 -1.56 15.57
C ALA A 298 -5.22 -0.23 16.00
N ALA A 299 -5.02 0.85 15.25
CA ALA A 299 -5.65 2.13 15.53
C ALA A 299 -7.17 2.02 15.26
N ARG A 300 -7.99 2.09 16.31
CA ARG A 300 -9.45 2.08 16.14
C ARG A 300 -9.86 3.31 15.34
N GLY A 301 -10.47 3.08 14.18
CA GLY A 301 -11.19 4.13 13.47
C GLY A 301 -12.35 4.63 14.31
N TYR A 302 -12.59 5.94 14.24
CA TYR A 302 -13.76 6.57 14.82
C TYR A 302 -15.04 6.14 14.10
#